data_62d426b259682f13850df19e526843c7
#
_entry.id   62d426b259682f13850df19e526843c7
#
_cell.length_a   1.000
_cell.length_b   1.000
_cell.length_c   1.000
_cell.angle_alpha   90.00
_cell.angle_beta   90.00
_cell.angle_gamma   90.00
#
_symmetry.space_group_name_H-M   'P 1'
#
loop_
_entity.id
_entity.type
_entity.pdbx_description
1 polymer ?
#
loop_
_entity_poly.entity_id
_entity_poly.type
_entity_poly.pdbx_seq_one_letter_code
_entity_poly.pdbx_strand_id
1 'polypeptide(L)'
;MNISIITVGKLKEKYLRQGIEEYLKRLTAYAKVEMVEVADEKAPEELSELEMLQVKQKEGERILAKISQDTYVIALAIQGKLRSSEELADTIDKLATYGKSKIAFVIGGSLGLSDEVIKRSNEQLSFSRMTFPHQLMRLILVEQIYRAFRINRNEPYHK
;
A
#
# COMPACT_ATOMS: atom_id res chain seq x y z
N MET A 1 -4.80 -16.05 2.80
CA MET A 1 -4.78 -14.59 3.04
C MET A 1 -4.83 -13.87 1.70
N ASN A 2 -5.63 -12.84 1.61
CA ASN A 2 -5.78 -12.00 0.44
C ASN A 2 -5.26 -10.60 0.74
N ILE A 3 -4.29 -10.15 -0.02
CA ILE A 3 -3.69 -8.83 0.16
C ILE A 3 -3.89 -8.01 -1.11
N SER A 4 -4.52 -6.85 -0.99
CA SER A 4 -4.66 -5.90 -2.08
C SER A 4 -3.73 -4.72 -1.84
N ILE A 5 -3.05 -4.27 -2.88
CA ILE A 5 -2.27 -3.03 -2.86
C ILE A 5 -2.99 -2.05 -3.75
N ILE A 6 -3.69 -1.11 -3.14
CA ILE A 6 -4.52 -0.13 -3.85
C ILE A 6 -3.70 1.12 -4.10
N THR A 7 -3.57 1.49 -5.35
CA THR A 7 -2.72 2.58 -5.80
C THR A 7 -3.46 3.52 -6.73
N VAL A 8 -2.95 4.73 -6.86
CA VAL A 8 -3.56 5.79 -7.69
C VAL A 8 -2.71 6.01 -8.94
N GLY A 9 -3.35 5.96 -10.09
CA GLY A 9 -2.70 6.16 -11.38
C GLY A 9 -2.10 4.91 -11.98
N LYS A 10 -1.77 4.99 -13.26
CA LYS A 10 -1.15 3.88 -13.99
C LYS A 10 0.35 3.85 -13.77
N LEU A 11 0.88 2.65 -13.62
CA LEU A 11 2.32 2.43 -13.54
C LEU A 11 2.92 2.60 -14.95
N LYS A 12 3.80 3.58 -15.11
CA LYS A 12 4.35 3.95 -16.42
C LYS A 12 5.73 3.33 -16.69
N GLU A 13 6.53 3.16 -15.66
CA GLU A 13 7.92 2.74 -15.81
C GLU A 13 8.00 1.22 -15.96
N LYS A 14 8.59 0.77 -17.07
CA LYS A 14 8.73 -0.65 -17.37
C LYS A 14 9.56 -1.39 -16.31
N TYR A 15 10.64 -0.76 -15.82
CA TYR A 15 11.50 -1.39 -14.83
C TYR A 15 10.80 -1.61 -13.50
N LEU A 16 9.90 -0.69 -13.11
CA LEU A 16 9.09 -0.85 -11.90
C LEU A 16 8.07 -1.97 -12.07
N ARG A 17 7.42 -2.02 -13.23
CA ARG A 17 6.44 -3.07 -13.55
C ARG A 17 7.09 -4.45 -13.47
N GLN A 18 8.27 -4.59 -14.08
CA GLN A 18 9.00 -5.86 -14.07
C GLN A 18 9.39 -6.27 -12.66
N GLY A 19 9.87 -5.32 -11.84
CA GLY A 19 10.21 -5.61 -10.44
C GLY A 19 9.00 -6.02 -9.62
N ILE A 20 7.88 -5.32 -9.77
CA ILE A 20 6.63 -5.65 -9.08
C ILE A 20 6.14 -7.04 -9.49
N GLU A 21 6.11 -7.34 -10.78
CA GLU A 21 5.68 -8.64 -11.29
C GLU A 21 6.54 -9.78 -10.73
N GLU A 22 7.84 -9.57 -10.59
CA GLU A 22 8.73 -10.56 -10.01
C GLU A 22 8.35 -10.88 -8.57
N TYR A 23 8.10 -9.87 -7.74
CA TYR A 23 7.73 -10.09 -6.35
C TYR A 23 6.30 -10.64 -6.21
N LEU A 24 5.37 -10.21 -7.04
CA LEU A 24 4.02 -10.80 -7.05
C LEU A 24 4.08 -12.28 -7.38
N LYS A 25 4.93 -12.66 -8.33
CA LYS A 25 5.15 -14.07 -8.67
C LYS A 25 5.70 -14.86 -7.48
N ARG A 26 6.73 -14.33 -6.80
CA ARG A 26 7.28 -14.98 -5.60
C ARG A 26 6.25 -15.12 -4.50
N LEU A 27 5.36 -14.16 -4.37
CA LEU A 27 4.33 -14.14 -3.33
C LEU A 27 3.23 -15.18 -3.54
N THR A 28 3.08 -15.72 -4.74
CA THR A 28 2.03 -16.75 -5.01
C THR A 28 2.15 -17.97 -4.12
N ALA A 29 3.36 -18.28 -3.63
CA ALA A 29 3.59 -19.40 -2.71
C ALA A 29 3.05 -19.13 -1.29
N TYR A 30 2.74 -17.89 -0.95
CA TYR A 30 2.39 -17.48 0.43
C TYR A 30 0.98 -16.95 0.57
N ALA A 31 0.52 -16.15 -0.38
CA ALA A 31 -0.75 -15.44 -0.29
C ALA A 31 -1.22 -15.03 -1.68
N LYS A 32 -2.49 -14.67 -1.77
CA LYS A 32 -3.03 -14.05 -2.97
C LYS A 32 -2.83 -12.55 -2.84
N VAL A 33 -1.90 -12.00 -3.61
CA VAL A 33 -1.56 -10.56 -3.60
C VAL A 33 -1.83 -9.98 -4.97
N GLU A 34 -2.55 -8.87 -5.00
CA GLU A 34 -2.86 -8.18 -6.25
C GLU A 34 -2.66 -6.67 -6.14
N MET A 35 -2.26 -6.06 -7.27
CA MET A 35 -2.22 -4.61 -7.41
C MET A 35 -3.56 -4.14 -7.97
N VAL A 36 -4.16 -3.14 -7.32
CA VAL A 36 -5.42 -2.55 -7.75
C VAL A 36 -5.17 -1.08 -8.02
N GLU A 37 -5.17 -0.69 -9.28
CA GLU A 37 -4.99 0.71 -9.68
C GLU A 37 -6.33 1.40 -9.82
N VAL A 38 -6.48 2.56 -9.19
CA VAL A 38 -7.64 3.43 -9.42
C VAL A 38 -7.18 4.65 -10.23
N ALA A 39 -8.10 5.26 -10.96
CA ALA A 39 -7.77 6.40 -11.80
C ALA A 39 -7.34 7.60 -10.94
N ASP A 40 -6.29 8.28 -11.39
CA ASP A 40 -5.87 9.54 -10.79
C ASP A 40 -6.69 10.71 -11.32
N GLU A 41 -6.72 11.80 -10.55
CA GLU A 41 -7.24 13.07 -11.01
C GLU A 41 -6.10 13.90 -11.59
N LYS A 42 -6.35 14.56 -12.72
CA LYS A 42 -5.38 15.47 -13.30
C LYS A 42 -5.25 16.70 -12.39
N ALA A 43 -4.02 16.95 -11.95
CA ALA A 43 -3.70 18.08 -11.11
C ALA A 43 -2.77 19.01 -11.88
N PRO A 44 -3.19 20.26 -12.23
CA PRO A 44 -2.26 21.26 -12.74
C PRO A 44 -1.17 21.54 -11.68
N GLU A 45 -0.03 22.07 -12.13
CA GLU A 45 1.12 22.32 -11.22
C GLU A 45 0.78 23.30 -10.11
N GLU A 46 -0.08 24.29 -10.40
CA GLU A 46 -0.52 25.29 -9.42
C GLU A 46 -1.95 25.02 -9.01
N LEU A 47 -2.12 24.46 -7.80
CA LEU A 47 -3.42 24.18 -7.22
C LEU A 47 -3.62 25.00 -5.97
N SER A 48 -4.84 25.54 -5.79
CA SER A 48 -5.29 26.07 -4.52
C SER A 48 -5.44 24.93 -3.50
N GLU A 49 -5.46 25.26 -2.22
CA GLU A 49 -5.70 24.25 -1.16
C GLU A 49 -7.03 23.54 -1.37
N LEU A 50 -8.07 24.25 -1.81
CA LEU A 50 -9.38 23.67 -2.08
C LEU A 50 -9.31 22.66 -3.23
N GLU A 51 -8.60 23.02 -4.30
CA GLU A 51 -8.42 22.11 -5.44
C GLU A 51 -7.65 20.86 -5.06
N MET A 52 -6.61 20.98 -4.23
CA MET A 52 -5.87 19.83 -3.69
C MET A 52 -6.78 18.90 -2.90
N LEU A 53 -7.64 19.46 -2.04
CA LEU A 53 -8.61 18.68 -1.28
C LEU A 53 -9.59 17.95 -2.18
N GLN A 54 -10.06 18.61 -3.24
CA GLN A 54 -10.99 18.00 -4.21
C GLN A 54 -10.34 16.84 -4.96
N VAL A 55 -9.07 16.97 -5.37
CA VAL A 55 -8.32 15.89 -6.02
C VAL A 55 -8.20 14.70 -5.07
N LYS A 56 -7.75 14.93 -3.85
CA LYS A 56 -7.61 13.86 -2.84
C LYS A 56 -8.94 13.17 -2.55
N GLN A 57 -10.02 13.94 -2.47
CA GLN A 57 -11.35 13.40 -2.19
C GLN A 57 -11.84 12.49 -3.32
N LYS A 58 -11.68 12.90 -4.56
CA LYS A 58 -12.09 12.10 -5.71
C LYS A 58 -11.29 10.81 -5.82
N GLU A 59 -9.98 10.90 -5.66
CA GLU A 59 -9.12 9.72 -5.64
C GLU A 59 -9.46 8.81 -4.46
N GLY A 60 -9.75 9.42 -3.30
CA GLY A 60 -10.14 8.69 -2.08
C GLY A 60 -11.45 7.92 -2.24
N GLU A 61 -12.44 8.49 -2.90
CA GLU A 61 -13.70 7.81 -3.19
C GLU A 61 -13.47 6.55 -4.03
N ARG A 62 -12.57 6.64 -5.02
CA ARG A 62 -12.21 5.49 -5.86
C ARG A 62 -11.47 4.41 -5.08
N ILE A 63 -10.60 4.82 -4.17
CA ILE A 63 -9.89 3.90 -3.27
C ILE A 63 -10.90 3.18 -2.37
N LEU A 64 -11.76 3.93 -1.70
CA LEU A 64 -12.73 3.37 -0.75
C LEU A 64 -13.71 2.41 -1.44
N ALA A 65 -14.05 2.65 -2.70
CA ALA A 65 -14.90 1.76 -3.48
C ALA A 65 -14.28 0.37 -3.69
N LYS A 66 -12.96 0.23 -3.53
CA LYS A 66 -12.24 -1.04 -3.67
C LYS A 66 -12.04 -1.78 -2.36
N ILE A 67 -12.49 -1.22 -1.25
CA ILE A 67 -12.26 -1.78 0.09
C ILE A 67 -13.59 -2.31 0.64
N SER A 68 -13.64 -3.61 0.93
CA SER A 68 -14.81 -4.19 1.60
C SER A 68 -14.76 -3.88 3.10
N GLN A 69 -15.93 -3.93 3.73
CA GLN A 69 -16.10 -3.56 5.14
C GLN A 69 -15.25 -4.41 6.09
N ASP A 70 -15.04 -5.67 5.75
CA ASP A 70 -14.30 -6.63 6.57
C ASP A 70 -12.78 -6.60 6.35
N THR A 71 -12.28 -5.68 5.55
CA THR A 71 -10.85 -5.57 5.21
C THR A 71 -10.10 -4.76 6.26
N TYR A 72 -8.96 -5.26 6.69
CA TYR A 72 -8.02 -4.51 7.52
C TYR A 72 -7.17 -3.60 6.61
N VAL A 73 -7.24 -2.30 6.85
CA VAL A 73 -6.62 -1.30 5.97
C VAL A 73 -5.39 -0.68 6.61
N ILE A 74 -4.28 -0.76 5.89
CA ILE A 74 -3.01 -0.13 6.27
C ILE A 74 -2.72 0.97 5.23
N ALA A 75 -2.85 2.22 5.65
CA ALA A 75 -2.58 3.36 4.78
C ALA A 75 -1.11 3.76 4.90
N LEU A 76 -0.44 3.94 3.76
CA LEU A 76 0.94 4.44 3.75
C LEU A 76 0.91 5.97 3.85
N ALA A 77 1.53 6.49 4.90
CA ALA A 77 1.59 7.92 5.16
C ALA A 77 2.91 8.26 5.85
N ILE A 78 3.54 9.36 5.44
CA ILE A 78 4.82 9.80 6.03
C ILE A 78 4.69 10.00 7.54
N GLN A 79 3.54 10.49 7.98
CA GLN A 79 3.27 10.75 9.40
C GLN A 79 2.78 9.51 10.15
N GLY A 80 2.73 8.36 9.48
CA GLY A 80 2.34 7.12 10.11
C GLY A 80 3.41 6.58 11.04
N LYS A 81 3.10 5.43 11.63
CA LYS A 81 4.03 4.75 12.55
C LYS A 81 5.19 4.13 11.74
N LEU A 82 6.41 4.43 12.16
CA LEU A 82 7.61 3.77 11.63
C LEU A 82 7.66 2.34 12.15
N ARG A 83 7.92 1.40 11.24
CA ARG A 83 8.07 -0.02 11.60
C ARG A 83 9.29 -0.59 10.90
N SER A 84 9.95 -1.53 11.57
CA SER A 84 10.97 -2.35 10.95
C SER A 84 10.32 -3.42 10.07
N SER A 85 11.13 -4.09 9.25
CA SER A 85 10.66 -5.23 8.45
C SER A 85 10.13 -6.35 9.34
N GLU A 86 10.79 -6.59 10.48
CA GLU A 86 10.37 -7.60 11.46
C GLU A 86 9.02 -7.23 12.10
N GLU A 87 8.82 -5.96 12.40
CA GLU A 87 7.56 -5.48 12.96
C GLU A 87 6.41 -5.59 11.96
N LEU A 88 6.67 -5.31 10.67
CA LEU A 88 5.67 -5.52 9.63
C LEU A 88 5.32 -6.99 9.49
N ALA A 89 6.34 -7.86 9.51
CA ALA A 89 6.14 -9.31 9.47
C ALA A 89 5.26 -9.78 10.63
N ASP A 90 5.53 -9.31 11.85
CA ASP A 90 4.75 -9.63 13.03
C ASP A 90 3.30 -9.15 12.91
N THR A 91 3.09 -7.95 12.36
CA THR A 91 1.74 -7.42 12.11
C THR A 91 0.95 -8.34 11.18
N ILE A 92 1.54 -8.76 10.07
CA ILE A 92 0.87 -9.64 9.10
C ILE A 92 0.57 -11.00 9.74
N ASP A 93 1.51 -11.55 10.50
CA ASP A 93 1.32 -12.82 11.18
C ASP A 93 0.19 -12.77 12.20
N LYS A 94 0.14 -11.72 13.01
CA LYS A 94 -0.93 -11.52 13.98
C LYS A 94 -2.29 -11.36 13.34
N LEU A 95 -2.39 -10.63 12.24
CA LEU A 95 -3.64 -10.46 11.50
C LEU A 95 -4.15 -11.82 10.99
N ALA A 96 -3.26 -12.64 10.44
CA ALA A 96 -3.61 -13.99 9.99
C ALA A 96 -4.10 -14.85 11.16
N THR A 97 -3.39 -14.80 12.29
CA THR A 97 -3.72 -15.58 13.49
C THR A 97 -5.10 -15.21 14.06
N TYR A 98 -5.45 -13.92 14.02
CA TYR A 98 -6.73 -13.44 14.54
C TYR A 98 -7.86 -13.45 13.49
N GLY A 99 -7.66 -14.14 12.38
CA GLY A 99 -8.70 -14.36 11.38
C GLY A 99 -8.94 -13.19 10.43
N LYS A 100 -8.05 -12.22 10.38
CA LYS A 100 -8.12 -11.12 9.41
C LYS A 100 -7.48 -11.57 8.11
N SER A 101 -8.27 -12.23 7.25
CA SER A 101 -7.78 -12.83 6.02
C SER A 101 -7.69 -11.84 4.85
N LYS A 102 -8.25 -10.64 4.99
CA LYS A 102 -8.23 -9.59 3.95
C LYS A 102 -7.50 -8.37 4.46
N ILE A 103 -6.41 -8.02 3.80
CA ILE A 103 -5.61 -6.82 4.10
C ILE A 103 -5.54 -5.96 2.84
N ALA A 104 -5.71 -4.65 3.00
CA ALA A 104 -5.48 -3.70 1.93
C ALA A 104 -4.40 -2.71 2.37
N PHE A 105 -3.34 -2.61 1.58
CA PHE A 105 -2.38 -1.52 1.69
C PHE A 105 -2.80 -0.43 0.72
N VAL A 106 -2.76 0.82 1.15
CA VAL A 106 -3.20 1.95 0.33
C VAL A 106 -2.07 2.94 0.14
N ILE A 107 -1.73 3.19 -1.12
CA ILE A 107 -0.73 4.19 -1.50
C ILE A 107 -1.44 5.32 -2.24
N GLY A 108 -1.34 6.54 -1.73
CA GLY A 108 -1.93 7.72 -2.35
C GLY A 108 -1.22 8.17 -3.62
N GLY A 109 -1.83 9.11 -4.31
CA GLY A 109 -1.23 9.77 -5.46
C GLY A 109 -0.24 10.85 -5.02
N SER A 110 0.10 11.76 -5.93
CA SER A 110 1.11 12.81 -5.69
C SER A 110 0.75 13.76 -4.53
N LEU A 111 -0.52 13.94 -4.25
CA LEU A 111 -0.98 14.82 -3.17
C LEU A 111 -1.25 14.08 -1.85
N GLY A 112 -1.10 12.77 -1.84
CA GLY A 112 -1.36 11.95 -0.66
C GLY A 112 -2.80 11.47 -0.57
N LEU A 113 -3.20 11.05 0.63
CA LEU A 113 -4.52 10.45 0.89
C LEU A 113 -5.50 11.46 1.48
N SER A 114 -6.78 11.29 1.16
CA SER A 114 -7.86 12.08 1.76
C SER A 114 -8.06 11.73 3.23
N ASP A 115 -8.71 12.62 3.96
CA ASP A 115 -9.06 12.38 5.36
C ASP A 115 -9.97 11.18 5.52
N GLU A 116 -10.88 10.94 4.58
CA GLU A 116 -11.80 9.81 4.61
C GLU A 116 -11.06 8.47 4.52
N VAL A 117 -10.05 8.39 3.64
CA VAL A 117 -9.22 7.19 3.52
C VAL A 117 -8.43 6.96 4.82
N ILE A 118 -7.84 8.01 5.37
CA ILE A 118 -7.11 7.93 6.64
C ILE A 118 -8.03 7.46 7.77
N LYS A 119 -9.23 8.01 7.86
CA LYS A 119 -10.22 7.59 8.88
C LYS A 119 -10.66 6.15 8.72
N ARG A 120 -10.79 5.67 7.47
CA ARG A 120 -11.14 4.27 7.20
C ARG A 120 -10.00 3.33 7.57
N SER A 121 -8.75 3.78 7.50
CA SER A 121 -7.60 2.91 7.77
C SER A 121 -7.58 2.46 9.23
N ASN A 122 -7.16 1.21 9.42
CA ASN A 122 -6.98 0.64 10.75
C ASN A 122 -5.63 1.03 11.34
N GLU A 123 -4.66 1.29 10.49
CA GLU A 123 -3.37 1.85 10.89
C GLU A 123 -2.73 2.62 9.76
N GLN A 124 -1.78 3.49 10.12
CA GLN A 124 -0.99 4.24 9.18
C GLN A 124 0.47 3.82 9.33
N LEU A 125 1.08 3.45 8.21
CA LEU A 125 2.45 2.94 8.16
C LEU A 125 3.34 3.94 7.43
N SER A 126 4.46 4.30 8.04
CA SER A 126 5.51 5.10 7.40
C SER A 126 6.74 4.24 7.14
N PHE A 127 7.24 4.24 5.91
CA PHE A 127 8.50 3.59 5.59
C PHE A 127 9.70 4.46 5.96
N SER A 128 9.51 5.79 6.01
CA SER A 128 10.58 6.74 6.27
C SER A 128 10.00 8.13 6.42
N ARG A 129 10.74 9.02 7.07
CA ARG A 129 10.42 10.45 7.05
C ARG A 129 10.82 11.11 5.74
N MET A 130 11.53 10.38 4.86
CA MET A 130 11.78 10.82 3.50
C MET A 130 10.56 10.56 2.64
N THR A 131 10.39 11.37 1.62
CA THR A 131 9.34 11.18 0.61
C THR A 131 9.92 10.36 -0.55
N PHE A 132 9.20 9.32 -0.94
CA PHE A 132 9.53 8.51 -2.11
C PHE A 132 8.54 8.77 -3.24
N PRO A 133 8.95 8.64 -4.50
CA PRO A 133 7.99 8.65 -5.60
C PRO A 133 6.92 7.57 -5.36
N HIS A 134 5.65 7.93 -5.51
CA HIS A 134 4.55 7.00 -5.21
C HIS A 134 4.57 5.73 -6.08
N GLN A 135 5.11 5.80 -7.30
CA GLN A 135 5.23 4.62 -8.15
C GLN A 135 6.35 3.68 -7.69
N LEU A 136 7.48 4.23 -7.24
CA LEU A 136 8.59 3.45 -6.67
C LEU A 136 8.13 2.77 -5.36
N MET A 137 7.30 3.45 -4.60
CA MET A 137 6.74 2.93 -3.35
C MET A 137 6.02 1.60 -3.53
N ARG A 138 5.37 1.38 -4.68
CA ARG A 138 4.70 0.12 -5.01
C ARG A 138 5.68 -1.04 -4.99
N LEU A 139 6.86 -0.85 -5.58
CA LEU A 139 7.90 -1.88 -5.62
C LEU A 139 8.47 -2.13 -4.22
N ILE A 140 8.76 -1.07 -3.47
CA ILE A 140 9.29 -1.17 -2.11
C ILE A 140 8.30 -1.93 -1.23
N LEU A 141 7.02 -1.60 -1.31
CA LEU A 141 5.99 -2.26 -0.51
C LEU A 141 5.86 -3.74 -0.83
N VAL A 142 5.77 -4.11 -2.10
CA VAL A 142 5.60 -5.51 -2.48
C VAL A 142 6.83 -6.34 -2.08
N GLU A 143 8.02 -5.77 -2.15
CA GLU A 143 9.24 -6.40 -1.66
C GLU A 143 9.15 -6.65 -0.15
N GLN A 144 8.70 -5.65 0.63
CA GLN A 144 8.58 -5.79 2.08
C GLN A 144 7.50 -6.80 2.48
N ILE A 145 6.42 -6.91 1.73
CA ILE A 145 5.41 -7.95 1.97
C ILE A 145 6.01 -9.33 1.73
N TYR A 146 6.76 -9.50 0.65
CA TYR A 146 7.48 -10.76 0.39
C TYR A 146 8.45 -11.08 1.52
N ARG A 147 9.26 -10.10 1.94
CA ARG A 147 10.21 -10.23 3.05
C ARG A 147 9.50 -10.65 4.34
N ALA A 148 8.33 -10.09 4.61
CA ALA A 148 7.54 -10.43 5.80
C ALA A 148 7.17 -11.92 5.83
N PHE A 149 6.73 -12.47 4.71
CA PHE A 149 6.41 -13.90 4.65
C PHE A 149 7.65 -14.78 4.81
N ARG A 150 8.79 -14.35 4.25
CA ARG A 150 10.05 -15.08 4.43
C ARG A 150 10.49 -15.09 5.88
N ILE A 151 10.37 -13.95 6.56
CA ILE A 151 10.66 -13.83 8.01
C ILE A 151 9.75 -14.77 8.80
N ASN A 152 8.45 -14.70 8.56
CA ASN A 152 7.46 -15.47 9.33
C ASN A 152 7.62 -16.98 9.18
N ARG A 153 8.17 -17.43 8.05
CA ARG A 153 8.42 -18.87 7.82
C ARG A 153 9.84 -19.30 8.10
N ASN A 154 10.65 -18.41 8.67
CA ASN A 154 12.08 -18.66 8.95
C ASN A 154 12.85 -19.12 7.70
N GLU A 155 12.48 -18.59 6.56
CA GLU A 155 13.15 -18.89 5.30
C GLU A 155 14.26 -17.87 5.04
N PRO A 156 15.39 -18.29 4.43
CA PRO A 156 16.53 -17.38 4.19
C PRO A 156 16.18 -16.32 3.14
N TYR A 157 16.26 -15.08 3.52
CA TYR A 157 16.13 -13.91 2.64
C TYR A 157 16.51 -12.64 3.41
N HIS A 158 15.88 -12.42 4.54
CA HIS A 158 16.13 -11.27 5.40
C HIS A 158 17.43 -11.43 6.18
N LYS A 159 18.23 -10.35 6.20
CA LYS A 159 19.51 -10.34 6.92
C LYS A 159 19.62 -9.12 7.81
#